data_d2d06e5e79d52b1cb27d41800c8ff398
#
_entry.id   d2d06e5e79d52b1cb27d41800c8ff398
#
_cell.length_a   1.000
_cell.length_b   1.000
_cell.length_c   1.000
_cell.angle_alpha   90.00
_cell.angle_beta   90.00
_cell.angle_gamma   90.00
#
_symmetry.space_group_name_H-M   'P 1'
#
loop_
_entity.id
_entity.type
_entity.pdbx_description
1 polymer ?
#
loop_
_entity_poly.entity_id
_entity_poly.type
_entity_poly.pdbx_seq_one_letter_code
_entity_poly.pdbx_strand_id
1 'polypeptide(L)'
;LSLPQEYHDAYKQLILFPVQAMANLYEMYYAQAMNHKLYKENNPQANFWADKVVQTFKFDSLLCDDYNNVMSGGKWKNMMAQKHIGYTSWNDNFRANIMPEVFRIENPERQKGGYVFTGKYGVVSMEAEHYFEANPSASADWQVIPYLGRTLSGVALMPYTGGVEGASLTYKMALPENV
;
A
#
# COMPACT_ATOMS: atom_id res chain seq x y z
N LEU A 1 -7.68 3.15 -23.94
CA LEU A 1 -7.10 2.13 -24.83
C LEU A 1 -7.65 2.33 -26.22
N SER A 2 -6.78 2.43 -27.21
CA SER A 2 -7.13 2.60 -28.64
C SER A 2 -7.46 1.25 -29.33
N LEU A 3 -7.72 0.19 -28.55
CA LEU A 3 -8.10 -1.11 -29.10
C LEU A 3 -9.56 -1.10 -29.52
N PRO A 4 -9.92 -1.66 -30.69
CA PRO A 4 -11.30 -1.90 -31.08
C PRO A 4 -12.03 -2.73 -30.01
N GLN A 5 -13.33 -2.47 -29.87
CA GLN A 5 -14.14 -3.03 -28.78
C GLN A 5 -14.16 -4.58 -28.80
N GLU A 6 -14.14 -5.19 -29.97
CA GLU A 6 -14.11 -6.66 -30.12
C GLU A 6 -12.89 -7.32 -29.52
N TYR A 7 -11.80 -6.59 -29.24
CA TYR A 7 -10.58 -7.12 -28.61
C TYR A 7 -10.50 -6.84 -27.13
N HIS A 8 -11.42 -6.06 -26.54
CA HIS A 8 -11.32 -5.64 -25.14
C HIS A 8 -11.35 -6.84 -24.19
N ASP A 9 -12.25 -7.80 -24.40
CA ASP A 9 -12.36 -8.99 -23.56
C ASP A 9 -11.10 -9.87 -23.65
N ALA A 10 -10.59 -10.07 -24.85
CA ALA A 10 -9.35 -10.83 -25.07
C ALA A 10 -8.16 -10.14 -24.39
N TYR A 11 -8.03 -8.82 -24.54
CA TYR A 11 -6.99 -8.05 -23.87
C TYR A 11 -7.11 -8.14 -22.35
N LYS A 12 -8.34 -7.98 -21.83
CA LYS A 12 -8.62 -8.08 -20.39
C LYS A 12 -8.24 -9.44 -19.85
N GLN A 13 -8.62 -10.52 -20.54
CA GLN A 13 -8.36 -11.87 -20.13
C GLN A 13 -6.87 -12.25 -20.19
N LEU A 14 -6.21 -11.95 -21.31
CA LEU A 14 -4.87 -12.47 -21.61
C LEU A 14 -3.75 -11.58 -21.07
N ILE A 15 -4.00 -10.29 -20.90
CA ILE A 15 -2.97 -9.32 -20.53
C ILE A 15 -3.31 -8.62 -19.20
N LEU A 16 -4.45 -7.95 -19.14
CA LEU A 16 -4.75 -7.05 -18.03
C LEU A 16 -4.95 -7.81 -16.72
N PHE A 17 -5.80 -8.83 -16.72
CA PHE A 17 -6.09 -9.62 -15.52
C PHE A 17 -4.83 -10.30 -14.94
N PRO A 18 -4.02 -11.05 -15.70
CA PRO A 18 -2.81 -11.67 -15.15
C PRO A 18 -1.85 -10.64 -14.56
N VAL A 19 -1.66 -9.50 -15.22
CA VAL A 19 -0.78 -8.44 -14.74
C VAL A 19 -1.31 -7.82 -13.45
N GLN A 20 -2.60 -7.48 -13.41
CA GLN A 20 -3.23 -6.90 -12.22
C GLN A 20 -3.24 -7.89 -11.03
N ALA A 21 -3.59 -9.16 -11.28
CA ALA A 21 -3.62 -10.18 -10.24
C ALA A 21 -2.23 -10.39 -9.62
N MET A 22 -1.20 -10.55 -10.45
CA MET A 22 0.18 -10.72 -9.96
C MET A 22 0.69 -9.48 -9.25
N ALA A 23 0.49 -8.29 -9.81
CA ALA A 23 0.90 -7.03 -9.17
C ALA A 23 0.23 -6.85 -7.81
N ASN A 24 -1.06 -7.13 -7.71
CA ASN A 24 -1.82 -7.06 -6.46
C ASN A 24 -1.29 -8.03 -5.39
N LEU A 25 -0.93 -9.27 -5.77
CA LEU A 25 -0.33 -10.23 -4.85
C LEU A 25 1.04 -9.77 -4.34
N TYR A 26 1.89 -9.26 -5.23
CA TYR A 26 3.18 -8.68 -4.82
C TYR A 26 3.00 -7.50 -3.86
N GLU A 27 2.07 -6.60 -4.17
CA GLU A 27 1.77 -5.46 -3.32
C GLU A 27 1.26 -5.91 -1.94
N MET A 28 0.39 -6.91 -1.89
CA MET A 28 -0.16 -7.48 -0.66
C MET A 28 0.94 -8.05 0.25
N TYR A 29 1.81 -8.90 -0.29
CA TYR A 29 2.87 -9.52 0.51
C TYR A 29 3.99 -8.54 0.87
N TYR A 30 4.27 -7.57 0.02
CA TYR A 30 5.14 -6.45 0.37
C TYR A 30 4.57 -5.64 1.53
N ALA A 31 3.27 -5.32 1.47
CA ALA A 31 2.58 -4.61 2.54
C ALA A 31 2.60 -5.40 3.86
N GLN A 32 2.43 -6.72 3.82
CA GLN A 32 2.57 -7.58 4.99
C GLN A 32 3.99 -7.52 5.58
N ALA A 33 5.01 -7.63 4.76
CA ALA A 33 6.40 -7.55 5.21
C ALA A 33 6.71 -6.21 5.87
N MET A 34 6.22 -5.11 5.29
CA MET A 34 6.35 -3.77 5.85
C MET A 34 5.57 -3.61 7.16
N ASN A 35 4.35 -4.14 7.22
CA ASN A 35 3.56 -4.17 8.45
C ASN A 35 4.32 -4.88 9.59
N HIS A 36 4.82 -6.08 9.34
CA HIS A 36 5.56 -6.86 10.34
C HIS A 36 6.85 -6.18 10.79
N LYS A 37 7.58 -5.58 9.84
CA LYS A 37 8.80 -4.83 10.14
C LYS A 37 8.49 -3.64 11.04
N LEU A 38 7.57 -2.78 10.64
CA LEU A 38 7.23 -1.54 11.35
C LEU A 38 6.55 -1.82 12.69
N TYR A 39 5.78 -2.90 12.78
CA TYR A 39 5.22 -3.33 14.07
C TYR A 39 6.31 -3.72 15.07
N LYS A 40 7.34 -4.47 14.64
CA LYS A 40 8.50 -4.81 15.48
C LYS A 40 9.29 -3.57 15.92
N GLU A 41 9.33 -2.55 15.08
CA GLU A 41 9.96 -1.27 15.35
C GLU A 41 9.05 -0.33 16.18
N ASN A 42 7.86 -0.79 16.55
CA ASN A 42 6.83 -0.01 17.24
C ASN A 42 6.49 1.31 16.49
N ASN A 43 6.51 1.27 15.18
CA ASN A 43 6.24 2.40 14.30
C ASN A 43 4.74 2.48 13.95
N PRO A 44 4.06 3.61 14.22
CA PRO A 44 2.63 3.79 13.95
C PRO A 44 2.19 3.51 12.51
N GLN A 45 3.09 3.67 11.56
CA GLN A 45 2.83 3.33 10.16
C GLN A 45 2.57 1.84 9.91
N ALA A 46 2.84 0.97 10.88
CA ALA A 46 2.41 -0.43 10.81
C ALA A 46 0.92 -0.53 10.51
N ASN A 47 0.09 0.36 11.05
CA ASN A 47 -1.36 0.35 10.84
C ASN A 47 -1.74 0.68 9.39
N PHE A 48 -1.06 1.63 8.75
CA PHE A 48 -1.24 1.92 7.32
C PHE A 48 -0.97 0.67 6.46
N TRP A 49 0.14 -0.02 6.72
CA TRP A 49 0.49 -1.22 5.98
C TRP A 49 -0.45 -2.39 6.27
N ALA A 50 -1.00 -2.47 7.48
CA ALA A 50 -2.06 -3.43 7.81
C ALA A 50 -3.32 -3.17 6.96
N ASP A 51 -3.73 -1.91 6.82
CA ASP A 51 -4.87 -1.52 5.98
C ASP A 51 -4.61 -1.83 4.50
N LYS A 52 -3.38 -1.63 4.04
CA LYS A 52 -2.98 -1.94 2.67
C LYS A 52 -3.10 -3.45 2.37
N VAL A 53 -2.70 -4.32 3.30
CA VAL A 53 -2.93 -5.79 3.17
C VAL A 53 -4.42 -6.11 3.03
N VAL A 54 -5.25 -5.52 3.89
CA VAL A 54 -6.70 -5.75 3.84
C VAL A 54 -7.31 -5.27 2.51
N GLN A 55 -6.88 -4.11 2.02
CA GLN A 55 -7.36 -3.54 0.76
C GLN A 55 -6.98 -4.42 -0.43
N THR A 56 -5.72 -4.84 -0.52
CA THR A 56 -5.23 -5.68 -1.62
C THR A 56 -5.83 -7.08 -1.58
N PHE A 57 -6.05 -7.65 -0.39
CA PHE A 57 -6.78 -8.91 -0.23
C PHE A 57 -8.24 -8.82 -0.74
N LYS A 58 -8.94 -7.74 -0.42
CA LYS A 58 -10.28 -7.50 -0.93
C LYS A 58 -10.29 -7.27 -2.44
N PHE A 59 -9.29 -6.56 -2.95
CA PHE A 59 -9.16 -6.30 -4.38
C PHE A 59 -8.92 -7.58 -5.19
N ASP A 60 -8.16 -8.54 -4.66
CA ASP A 60 -8.00 -9.87 -5.26
C ASP A 60 -9.36 -10.56 -5.49
N SER A 61 -10.23 -10.52 -4.49
CA SER A 61 -11.57 -11.09 -4.60
C SER A 61 -12.41 -10.40 -5.69
N LEU A 62 -12.29 -9.07 -5.80
CA LEU A 62 -12.99 -8.31 -6.84
C LEU A 62 -12.46 -8.61 -8.24
N LEU A 63 -11.14 -8.79 -8.41
CA LEU A 63 -10.54 -9.19 -9.68
C LEU A 63 -11.03 -10.58 -10.12
N CYS A 64 -11.07 -11.52 -9.19
CA CYS A 64 -11.57 -12.88 -9.47
C CYS A 64 -13.06 -12.90 -9.77
N ASP A 65 -13.85 -12.10 -9.07
CA ASP A 65 -15.29 -11.97 -9.30
C ASP A 65 -15.57 -11.35 -10.68
N ASP A 66 -14.88 -10.28 -11.03
CA ASP A 66 -15.00 -9.65 -12.35
C ASP A 66 -14.64 -10.64 -13.48
N TYR A 67 -13.54 -11.40 -13.31
CA TYR A 67 -13.16 -12.42 -14.28
C TYR A 67 -14.23 -13.51 -14.45
N ASN A 68 -14.74 -14.03 -13.34
CA ASN A 68 -15.66 -15.16 -13.35
C ASN A 68 -17.07 -14.78 -13.80
N ASN A 69 -17.56 -13.61 -13.37
CA ASN A 69 -18.99 -13.31 -13.43
C ASN A 69 -19.34 -12.13 -14.34
N VAL A 70 -18.39 -11.25 -14.66
CA VAL A 70 -18.65 -10.03 -15.44
C VAL A 70 -18.03 -10.10 -16.83
N MET A 71 -16.77 -10.46 -16.92
CA MET A 71 -16.03 -10.51 -18.19
C MET A 71 -16.74 -11.42 -19.18
N SER A 72 -16.89 -10.96 -20.42
CA SER A 72 -17.55 -11.69 -21.51
C SER A 72 -18.94 -12.21 -21.13
N GLY A 73 -19.70 -11.44 -20.32
CA GLY A 73 -21.04 -11.83 -19.86
C GLY A 73 -21.07 -13.06 -18.95
N GLY A 74 -19.97 -13.32 -18.20
CA GLY A 74 -19.88 -14.46 -17.27
C GLY A 74 -19.49 -15.78 -17.95
N LYS A 75 -19.01 -15.74 -19.19
CA LYS A 75 -18.57 -16.93 -19.93
C LYS A 75 -17.53 -17.76 -19.17
N TRP A 76 -16.69 -17.11 -18.38
CA TRP A 76 -15.55 -17.72 -17.68
C TRP A 76 -15.85 -18.10 -16.24
N LYS A 77 -17.11 -18.29 -15.90
CA LYS A 77 -17.54 -18.67 -14.55
C LYS A 77 -16.75 -19.86 -14.02
N ASN A 78 -16.25 -19.71 -12.78
CA ASN A 78 -15.44 -20.69 -12.04
C ASN A 78 -14.02 -20.93 -12.60
N MET A 79 -13.54 -20.17 -13.58
CA MET A 79 -12.16 -20.32 -14.05
C MET A 79 -11.16 -19.82 -13.00
N MET A 80 -11.45 -18.73 -12.29
CA MET A 80 -10.65 -18.22 -11.18
C MET A 80 -11.25 -18.65 -9.85
N ALA A 81 -11.37 -19.97 -9.64
CA ALA A 81 -11.95 -20.55 -8.43
C ALA A 81 -10.89 -21.14 -7.48
N GLN A 82 -9.66 -21.33 -7.96
CA GLN A 82 -8.61 -21.90 -7.12
C GLN A 82 -8.15 -20.89 -6.07
N LYS A 83 -8.05 -21.37 -4.84
CA LYS A 83 -7.46 -20.63 -3.72
C LYS A 83 -5.96 -20.46 -3.95
N HIS A 84 -5.44 -19.26 -3.73
CA HIS A 84 -4.07 -18.92 -4.04
C HIS A 84 -3.40 -18.03 -2.99
N ILE A 85 -4.17 -17.45 -2.05
CA ILE A 85 -3.63 -16.71 -0.90
C ILE A 85 -3.68 -17.57 0.35
N GLY A 86 -2.55 -17.66 1.06
CA GLY A 86 -2.39 -18.54 2.22
C GLY A 86 -2.09 -20.01 1.84
N TYR A 87 -1.71 -20.25 0.60
CA TYR A 87 -1.34 -21.56 0.09
C TYR A 87 0.07 -21.93 0.56
N THR A 88 0.20 -22.99 1.35
CA THR A 88 1.47 -23.40 1.96
C THR A 88 1.99 -24.74 1.46
N SER A 89 1.11 -25.60 0.97
CA SER A 89 1.48 -26.89 0.40
C SER A 89 0.51 -27.33 -0.71
N TRP A 90 0.94 -28.25 -1.54
CA TRP A 90 0.11 -28.80 -2.62
C TRP A 90 -1.21 -29.39 -2.15
N ASN A 91 -1.24 -29.94 -0.94
CA ASN A 91 -2.40 -30.60 -0.35
C ASN A 91 -3.12 -29.74 0.69
N ASP A 92 -2.96 -28.42 0.65
CA ASP A 92 -3.65 -27.54 1.58
C ASP A 92 -5.17 -27.69 1.46
N ASN A 93 -5.81 -27.98 2.58
CA ASN A 93 -7.23 -28.28 2.65
C ASN A 93 -8.07 -27.08 3.13
N PHE A 94 -7.64 -25.85 2.88
CA PHE A 94 -8.43 -24.68 3.23
C PHE A 94 -9.53 -24.41 2.18
N ARG A 95 -10.66 -23.89 2.63
CA ARG A 95 -11.86 -23.72 1.77
C ARG A 95 -11.87 -22.41 1.00
N ALA A 96 -11.15 -21.40 1.43
CA ALA A 96 -11.11 -20.06 0.85
C ALA A 96 -9.69 -19.46 0.98
N ASN A 97 -9.42 -18.38 0.26
CA ASN A 97 -8.22 -17.59 0.47
C ASN A 97 -8.13 -17.15 1.95
N ILE A 98 -6.95 -17.22 2.51
CA ILE A 98 -6.66 -16.83 3.89
C ILE A 98 -5.94 -15.49 3.86
N MET A 99 -6.53 -14.49 4.49
CA MET A 99 -5.89 -13.17 4.58
C MET A 99 -4.58 -13.28 5.35
N PRO A 100 -3.47 -12.72 4.85
CA PRO A 100 -2.22 -12.68 5.56
C PRO A 100 -2.36 -12.02 6.93
N GLU A 101 -1.64 -12.54 7.92
CA GLU A 101 -1.62 -11.98 9.26
C GLU A 101 -1.06 -10.55 9.25
N VAL A 102 -1.73 -9.66 9.97
CA VAL A 102 -1.31 -8.27 10.16
C VAL A 102 -1.35 -7.89 11.63
N PHE A 103 -0.44 -7.03 12.03
CA PHE A 103 -0.34 -6.50 13.38
C PHE A 103 -0.73 -5.03 13.40
N ARG A 104 -1.36 -4.62 14.49
CA ARG A 104 -1.76 -3.23 14.69
C ARG A 104 -1.22 -2.70 16.01
N ILE A 105 -0.76 -1.46 15.96
CA ILE A 105 -0.35 -0.74 17.15
C ILE A 105 -1.59 -0.07 17.73
N GLU A 106 -1.86 -0.38 19.00
CA GLU A 106 -2.92 0.28 19.75
C GLU A 106 -2.47 1.71 20.12
N ASN A 107 -3.39 2.66 20.01
CA ASN A 107 -3.15 4.08 20.31
C ASN A 107 -1.95 4.70 19.56
N PRO A 108 -1.92 4.66 18.23
CA PRO A 108 -0.81 5.18 17.42
C PRO A 108 -0.56 6.69 17.68
N GLU A 109 -1.57 7.46 18.09
CA GLU A 109 -1.48 8.88 18.41
C GLU A 109 -0.66 9.17 19.69
N ARG A 110 -0.54 8.19 20.59
CA ARG A 110 0.27 8.34 21.81
C ARG A 110 1.75 8.09 21.61
N GLN A 111 2.11 7.49 20.52
CA GLN A 111 3.50 7.27 20.17
C GLN A 111 4.04 8.48 19.41
N LYS A 112 4.39 9.52 20.17
CA LYS A 112 5.25 10.62 19.69
C LYS A 112 6.65 10.06 19.39
N GLY A 113 6.79 9.39 18.30
CA GLY A 113 8.03 8.81 17.84
C GLY A 113 7.89 8.48 16.36
N GLY A 114 7.89 9.54 15.53
CA GLY A 114 7.86 9.38 14.08
C GLY A 114 9.13 8.72 13.57
N TYR A 115 9.18 8.50 12.28
CA TYR A 115 10.29 7.87 11.58
C TYR A 115 11.62 8.61 11.85
N VAL A 116 12.68 7.86 12.17
CA VAL A 116 14.04 8.38 12.28
C VAL A 116 14.84 7.85 11.11
N PHE A 117 15.27 8.73 10.22
CA PHE A 117 16.10 8.37 9.08
C PHE A 117 17.52 8.08 9.55
N THR A 118 18.09 6.98 9.11
CA THR A 118 19.48 6.62 9.39
C THR A 118 20.34 6.80 8.13
N GLY A 119 21.51 7.37 8.30
CA GLY A 119 22.48 7.50 7.21
C GLY A 119 23.11 6.16 6.86
N LYS A 120 23.34 5.94 5.56
CA LYS A 120 24.10 4.82 5.04
C LYS A 120 25.05 5.32 3.95
N TYR A 121 26.31 4.96 4.05
CA TYR A 121 27.36 5.40 3.10
C TYR A 121 27.46 6.93 2.93
N GLY A 122 27.30 7.68 4.03
CA GLY A 122 27.39 9.15 4.00
C GLY A 122 26.15 9.86 3.41
N VAL A 123 25.07 9.13 3.15
CA VAL A 123 23.82 9.66 2.59
C VAL A 123 22.66 9.35 3.51
N VAL A 124 21.81 10.35 3.78
CA VAL A 124 20.52 10.19 4.41
C VAL A 124 19.46 10.41 3.34
N SER A 125 18.69 9.37 3.00
CA SER A 125 17.56 9.46 2.07
C SER A 125 16.28 9.58 2.86
N MET A 126 15.49 10.62 2.60
CA MET A 126 14.25 10.91 3.32
C MET A 126 13.06 10.87 2.37
N GLU A 127 12.06 10.06 2.72
CA GLU A 127 10.79 10.04 2.03
C GLU A 127 9.85 11.09 2.62
N ALA A 128 9.20 11.86 1.78
CA ALA A 128 8.37 13.00 2.20
C ALA A 128 7.23 12.59 3.14
N GLU A 129 6.63 11.43 2.94
CA GLU A 129 5.52 10.93 3.75
C GLU A 129 5.93 10.42 5.14
N HIS A 130 7.24 10.25 5.38
CA HIS A 130 7.76 9.75 6.65
C HIS A 130 8.18 10.89 7.60
N TYR A 131 7.40 11.94 7.64
CA TYR A 131 7.64 13.02 8.59
C TYR A 131 7.44 12.55 10.05
N PHE A 132 8.18 13.18 10.95
CA PHE A 132 8.09 12.92 12.39
C PHE A 132 6.90 13.63 13.01
N GLU A 133 6.64 14.86 12.58
CA GLU A 133 5.56 15.70 13.05
C GLU A 133 5.08 16.58 11.90
N ALA A 134 3.77 16.78 11.82
CA ALA A 134 3.12 17.68 10.87
C ALA A 134 2.26 18.68 11.64
N ASN A 135 2.52 19.95 11.46
CA ASN A 135 1.67 21.01 12.00
C ASN A 135 0.91 21.64 10.83
N PRO A 136 -0.42 21.64 10.84
CA PRO A 136 -1.22 22.30 9.83
C PRO A 136 -1.16 23.83 9.97
N SER A 137 -1.63 24.55 8.95
CA SER A 137 -1.95 25.97 9.09
C SER A 137 -3.38 26.15 9.64
N ALA A 138 -3.80 27.38 9.85
CA ALA A 138 -5.16 27.68 10.28
C ALA A 138 -6.25 27.28 9.24
N SER A 139 -5.88 27.13 7.96
CA SER A 139 -6.81 26.92 6.85
C SER A 139 -6.43 25.81 5.89
N ALA A 140 -5.34 25.09 6.15
CA ALA A 140 -4.89 23.97 5.32
C ALA A 140 -4.19 22.90 6.17
N ASP A 141 -4.32 21.65 5.76
CA ASP A 141 -3.73 20.50 6.45
C ASP A 141 -2.82 19.70 5.51
N TRP A 142 -1.86 18.97 6.08
CA TRP A 142 -0.93 18.13 5.34
C TRP A 142 -1.61 16.86 4.87
N GLN A 143 -1.50 16.59 3.56
CA GLN A 143 -2.04 15.39 2.95
C GLN A 143 -0.94 14.63 2.21
N VAL A 144 -0.93 13.32 2.43
CA VAL A 144 -0.09 12.40 1.65
C VAL A 144 -0.80 12.11 0.33
N ILE A 145 -0.10 12.37 -0.79
CA ILE A 145 -0.59 12.09 -2.13
C ILE A 145 0.08 10.80 -2.61
N PRO A 146 -0.67 9.69 -2.65
CA PRO A 146 -0.11 8.40 -3.02
C PRO A 146 0.50 8.40 -4.41
N TYR A 147 1.63 7.73 -4.57
CA TYR A 147 2.33 7.51 -5.85
C TYR A 147 2.80 8.78 -6.59
N LEU A 148 2.82 9.93 -5.92
CA LEU A 148 3.33 11.17 -6.52
C LEU A 148 4.85 11.33 -6.36
N GLY A 149 5.46 10.62 -5.43
CA GLY A 149 6.91 10.62 -5.21
C GLY A 149 7.65 9.79 -6.25
N ARG A 150 8.98 9.96 -6.30
CA ARG A 150 9.86 9.13 -7.15
C ARG A 150 9.87 7.66 -6.69
N THR A 151 9.79 7.44 -5.41
CA THR A 151 9.87 6.13 -4.75
C THR A 151 8.58 5.78 -4.02
N LEU A 152 7.98 6.73 -3.31
CA LEU A 152 6.75 6.58 -2.55
C LEU A 152 5.78 7.73 -2.86
N SER A 153 5.24 8.37 -1.83
CA SER A 153 4.20 9.40 -1.95
C SER A 153 4.78 10.81 -1.89
N GLY A 154 4.07 11.75 -2.46
CA GLY A 154 4.29 13.17 -2.20
C GLY A 154 3.51 13.63 -0.96
N VAL A 155 3.86 14.80 -0.40
CA VAL A 155 3.12 15.45 0.66
C VAL A 155 2.80 16.88 0.25
N ALA A 156 1.56 17.29 0.41
CA ALA A 156 1.12 18.64 0.08
C ALA A 156 0.25 19.24 1.17
N LEU A 157 0.37 20.53 1.37
CA LEU A 157 -0.54 21.29 2.24
C LEU A 157 -1.81 21.63 1.44
N MET A 158 -2.96 21.13 1.88
CA MET A 158 -4.22 21.25 1.15
C MET A 158 -5.35 21.82 2.02
N PRO A 159 -6.24 22.63 1.45
CA PRO A 159 -6.24 23.08 0.07
C PRO A 159 -5.09 24.06 -0.21
N TYR A 160 -4.50 23.97 -1.40
CA TYR A 160 -3.36 24.86 -1.80
C TYR A 160 -3.73 26.34 -1.92
N THR A 161 -5.03 26.65 -1.86
CA THR A 161 -5.54 28.03 -1.74
C THR A 161 -5.59 28.55 -0.30
N GLY A 162 -5.33 27.65 0.69
CA GLY A 162 -5.24 28.01 2.10
C GLY A 162 -3.95 28.78 2.42
N GLY A 163 -3.95 29.50 3.54
CA GLY A 163 -2.75 30.13 4.07
C GLY A 163 -1.72 29.10 4.52
N VAL A 164 -0.45 29.37 4.36
CA VAL A 164 0.66 28.48 4.73
C VAL A 164 1.30 28.83 6.07
N GLU A 165 0.87 29.91 6.69
CA GLU A 165 1.47 30.43 7.93
C GLU A 165 1.30 29.45 9.08
N GLY A 166 2.42 29.13 9.75
CA GLY A 166 2.49 28.17 10.85
C GLY A 166 2.56 26.71 10.43
N ALA A 167 2.35 26.38 9.16
CA ALA A 167 2.46 24.99 8.70
C ALA A 167 3.93 24.53 8.67
N SER A 168 4.18 23.32 9.18
CA SER A 168 5.52 22.75 9.16
C SER A 168 5.49 21.22 9.10
N LEU A 169 6.54 20.64 8.49
CA LEU A 169 6.87 19.23 8.57
C LEU A 169 8.23 19.08 9.24
N THR A 170 8.29 18.25 10.25
CA THR A 170 9.53 17.96 10.98
C THR A 170 9.99 16.55 10.63
N TYR A 171 11.26 16.41 10.31
CA TYR A 171 11.91 15.12 10.07
C TYR A 171 13.02 14.90 11.11
N LYS A 172 13.16 13.67 11.59
CA LYS A 172 14.27 13.29 12.45
C LYS A 172 15.28 12.42 11.70
N MET A 173 16.56 12.70 11.91
CA MET A 173 17.63 11.89 11.36
C MET A 173 18.66 11.56 12.46
N ALA A 174 19.15 10.34 12.44
CA ALA A 174 20.30 9.92 13.21
C ALA A 174 21.53 9.93 12.29
N LEU A 175 22.46 10.82 12.56
CA LEU A 175 23.76 10.87 11.87
C LEU A 175 24.71 9.90 12.59
N PRO A 176 25.51 9.12 11.86
CA PRO A 176 26.57 8.32 12.49
C PRO A 176 27.60 9.23 13.13
N GLU A 177 28.10 8.84 14.30
CA GLU A 177 28.98 9.66 15.15
C GLU A 177 30.34 10.02 14.54
N ASN A 178 30.66 9.56 13.33
CA ASN A 178 31.92 9.86 12.65
C ASN A 178 31.69 10.03 11.14
N VAL A 179 31.50 11.24 10.70
CA VAL A 179 31.76 11.69 9.33
C VAL A 179 32.76 12.84 9.37
#